data_b33a3d7bebc10eab8291025ed5412788
#
_entry.id   b33a3d7bebc10eab8291025ed5412788
#
_cell.length_a   1.000
_cell.length_b   1.000
_cell.length_c   1.000
_cell.angle_alpha   90.00
_cell.angle_beta   90.00
_cell.angle_gamma   90.00
#
_symmetry.space_group_name_H-M   'P 1'
#
loop_
_entity.id
_entity.type
_entity.pdbx_description
1 polymer ?
#
loop_
_entity_poly.entity_id
_entity_poly.type
_entity_poly.pdbx_seq_one_letter_code
_entity_poly.pdbx_strand_id
1 'polypeptide(L)'
;MIEQQERGDVPAIEMTTAEVPGVYRRLASAIGAGHWQGAVARQEEAIRSNHFLGDYLRSEYAIAYQLEGLRRLVARFGTVPHEACNDPSIFPSLAFAAQVLGVLEMSTVKQARAFVKRVRTAFSSSENMHGLSLEMQAATHFVRRGQRVAWHRVNNGGSFDLLIEDLGPSGLEVECKSISENKGRRIHRRAALEFWGELWRDVGGIAQSLRSGLAVVLTVPYRLPADTGERSSLAREVVARILAGSSATLGGGAEVRIAPFDPATIEAAKDKGHEELRKAIDAATGTRNREAVVYGTSTGGMLAFVMQSAVEDDVLDQVFATLDDSAARQFTRKRGALFWVALQGLDADQLLSLHEQDSAPDKQPTGLKLGVSNFLNRAPGHIVGVVFSSRSGLLPAIHGSTDSGGVTNFFLKEESPLWHSSFRGPLRAAWMTE
;
A
#
# COMPACT_ATOMS: atom_id res chain seq x y z
N MET A 1 -7.53 48.19 -2.21
CA MET A 1 -6.26 47.58 -1.76
C MET A 1 -6.64 46.43 -0.87
N ILE A 2 -6.67 45.21 -1.44
CA ILE A 2 -6.89 43.97 -0.69
C ILE A 2 -5.47 43.53 -0.31
N GLU A 3 -5.19 43.53 1.00
CA GLU A 3 -3.94 43.06 1.56
C GLU A 3 -3.64 41.67 1.01
N GLN A 4 -2.49 41.57 0.33
CA GLN A 4 -1.84 40.28 0.08
C GLN A 4 -1.45 39.73 1.46
N GLN A 5 -2.33 38.92 2.04
CA GLN A 5 -1.98 38.04 3.13
C GLN A 5 -0.84 37.14 2.60
N GLU A 6 0.34 37.28 3.20
CA GLU A 6 1.45 36.36 2.99
C GLU A 6 0.91 34.93 3.15
N ARG A 7 0.73 34.25 2.03
CA ARG A 7 0.45 32.82 2.02
C ARG A 7 1.70 32.16 2.57
N GLY A 8 1.64 31.74 3.82
CA GLY A 8 2.61 30.82 4.38
C GLY A 8 2.76 29.66 3.41
N ASP A 9 4.01 29.25 3.13
CA ASP A 9 4.41 28.28 2.14
C ASP A 9 3.74 26.91 2.39
N VAL A 10 2.53 26.74 1.85
CA VAL A 10 1.85 25.45 1.81
C VAL A 10 2.38 24.73 0.57
N PRO A 11 2.97 23.51 0.68
CA PRO A 11 3.31 22.74 -0.51
C PRO A 11 2.05 22.61 -1.37
N ALA A 12 2.09 23.21 -2.58
CA ALA A 12 0.95 23.17 -3.48
C ALA A 12 0.66 21.72 -3.85
N ILE A 13 -0.46 21.19 -3.34
CA ILE A 13 -0.93 19.84 -3.62
C ILE A 13 -2.05 19.93 -4.66
N GLU A 14 -2.64 21.10 -4.77
CA GLU A 14 -3.63 21.41 -5.78
C GLU A 14 -2.89 21.82 -7.06
N MET A 15 -3.18 21.11 -8.13
CA MET A 15 -2.53 21.25 -9.42
C MET A 15 -3.60 21.26 -10.49
N THR A 16 -3.50 22.22 -11.38
CA THR A 16 -4.31 22.22 -12.60
C THR A 16 -3.68 21.32 -13.65
N THR A 17 -4.47 20.82 -14.60
CA THR A 17 -3.96 20.02 -15.71
C THR A 17 -2.90 20.74 -16.55
N ALA A 18 -2.97 22.08 -16.62
CA ALA A 18 -1.98 22.91 -17.30
C ALA A 18 -0.58 22.89 -16.61
N GLU A 19 -0.53 22.64 -15.32
CA GLU A 19 0.72 22.60 -14.53
C GLU A 19 1.42 21.24 -14.63
N VAL A 20 0.72 20.17 -14.98
CA VAL A 20 1.26 18.81 -15.04
C VAL A 20 2.58 18.70 -15.78
N PRO A 21 2.74 19.24 -17.01
CA PRO A 21 4.01 19.15 -17.72
C PRO A 21 5.16 19.90 -17.01
N GLY A 22 4.84 20.99 -16.32
CA GLY A 22 5.78 21.79 -15.54
C GLY A 22 6.26 21.03 -14.29
N VAL A 23 5.33 20.46 -13.53
CA VAL A 23 5.61 19.68 -12.32
C VAL A 23 6.47 18.47 -12.67
N TYR A 24 6.10 17.71 -13.72
CA TYR A 24 6.91 16.58 -14.17
C TYR A 24 8.35 16.99 -14.53
N ARG A 25 8.53 18.05 -15.35
CA ARG A 25 9.86 18.51 -15.77
C ARG A 25 10.71 18.97 -14.58
N ARG A 26 10.12 19.69 -13.62
CA ARG A 26 10.81 20.14 -12.39
C ARG A 26 11.25 18.94 -11.55
N LEU A 27 10.38 17.94 -11.35
CA LEU A 27 10.75 16.72 -10.65
C LEU A 27 11.89 15.98 -11.36
N ALA A 28 11.79 15.79 -12.68
CA ALA A 28 12.82 15.13 -13.48
C ALA A 28 14.16 15.84 -13.43
N SER A 29 14.16 17.19 -13.39
CA SER A 29 15.37 18.00 -13.20
C SER A 29 15.96 17.85 -11.80
N ALA A 30 15.15 17.86 -10.75
CA ALA A 30 15.61 17.81 -9.36
C ALA A 30 16.12 16.42 -8.95
N ILE A 31 15.39 15.37 -9.34
CA ILE A 31 15.67 13.99 -8.90
C ILE A 31 16.51 13.23 -9.91
N GLY A 32 16.27 13.43 -11.21
CA GLY A 32 16.86 12.66 -12.31
C GLY A 32 16.01 11.45 -12.69
N ALA A 33 15.57 11.41 -13.95
CA ALA A 33 14.68 10.37 -14.46
C ALA A 33 15.27 8.94 -14.40
N GLY A 34 16.61 8.81 -14.40
CA GLY A 34 17.29 7.51 -14.33
C GLY A 34 16.91 6.66 -13.13
N HIS A 35 16.45 7.27 -12.01
CA HIS A 35 16.09 6.54 -10.80
C HIS A 35 14.82 5.68 -10.99
N TRP A 36 13.73 6.26 -11.53
CA TRP A 36 12.51 5.48 -11.82
C TRP A 36 12.65 4.62 -13.06
N GLN A 37 13.41 5.06 -14.09
CA GLN A 37 13.71 4.21 -15.24
C GLN A 37 14.42 2.92 -14.81
N GLY A 38 15.46 3.03 -13.97
CA GLY A 38 16.17 1.87 -13.45
C GLY A 38 15.28 0.97 -12.58
N ALA A 39 14.35 1.56 -11.79
CA ALA A 39 13.38 0.79 -11.04
C ALA A 39 12.46 -0.01 -11.98
N VAL A 40 11.83 0.65 -12.96
CA VAL A 40 10.94 0.00 -13.93
C VAL A 40 11.67 -1.09 -14.73
N ALA A 41 12.89 -0.81 -15.20
CA ALA A 41 13.67 -1.80 -15.97
C ALA A 41 13.91 -3.09 -15.17
N ARG A 42 14.25 -2.99 -13.89
CA ARG A 42 14.41 -4.16 -13.02
C ARG A 42 13.13 -4.97 -12.86
N GLN A 43 11.97 -4.26 -12.67
CA GLN A 43 10.69 -4.95 -12.51
C GLN A 43 10.23 -5.60 -13.81
N GLU A 44 10.38 -4.95 -14.96
CA GLU A 44 10.05 -5.55 -16.27
C GLU A 44 10.92 -6.79 -16.59
N GLU A 45 12.17 -6.84 -16.13
CA GLU A 45 12.98 -8.04 -16.23
C GLU A 45 12.43 -9.20 -15.38
N ALA A 46 12.02 -8.90 -14.14
CA ALA A 46 11.39 -9.88 -13.27
C ALA A 46 10.04 -10.38 -13.87
N ILE A 47 9.26 -9.48 -14.45
CA ILE A 47 7.98 -9.83 -15.11
C ILE A 47 8.23 -10.71 -16.36
N ARG A 48 9.25 -10.42 -17.15
CA ARG A 48 9.61 -11.26 -18.30
C ARG A 48 9.98 -12.68 -17.88
N SER A 49 10.67 -12.82 -16.75
CA SER A 49 11.04 -14.13 -16.21
C SER A 49 9.86 -14.87 -15.56
N ASN A 50 8.89 -14.14 -15.02
CA ASN A 50 7.69 -14.67 -14.38
C ASN A 50 6.51 -13.70 -14.54
N HIS A 51 5.64 -14.00 -15.49
CA HIS A 51 4.49 -13.14 -15.82
C HIS A 51 3.47 -12.99 -14.68
N PHE A 52 3.40 -13.94 -13.73
CA PHE A 52 2.52 -13.82 -12.55
C PHE A 52 2.88 -12.63 -11.64
N LEU A 53 4.13 -12.15 -11.71
CA LEU A 53 4.56 -10.98 -10.96
C LEU A 53 4.05 -9.66 -11.55
N GLY A 54 3.45 -9.66 -12.76
CA GLY A 54 3.15 -8.44 -13.52
C GLY A 54 2.34 -7.42 -12.74
N ASP A 55 1.13 -7.78 -12.36
CA ASP A 55 0.20 -6.86 -11.67
C ASP A 55 0.72 -6.47 -10.28
N TYR A 56 1.29 -7.45 -9.57
CA TYR A 56 1.88 -7.22 -8.25
C TYR A 56 3.01 -6.18 -8.32
N LEU A 57 4.00 -6.36 -9.18
CA LEU A 57 5.14 -5.44 -9.27
C LEU A 57 4.75 -4.07 -9.83
N ARG A 58 3.81 -4.00 -10.78
CA ARG A 58 3.31 -2.72 -11.27
C ARG A 58 2.55 -1.95 -10.20
N SER A 59 1.80 -2.63 -9.34
CA SER A 59 1.15 -2.02 -8.18
C SER A 59 2.16 -1.54 -7.14
N GLU A 60 3.11 -2.39 -6.74
CA GLU A 60 4.13 -2.07 -5.75
C GLU A 60 5.03 -0.88 -6.16
N TYR A 61 5.31 -0.75 -7.46
CA TYR A 61 6.14 0.31 -8.03
C TYR A 61 5.33 1.34 -8.84
N ALA A 62 4.04 1.52 -8.53
CA ALA A 62 3.12 2.33 -9.31
C ALA A 62 3.64 3.74 -9.62
N ILE A 63 4.20 4.44 -8.62
CA ILE A 63 4.77 5.79 -8.82
C ILE A 63 5.89 5.77 -9.88
N ALA A 64 6.77 4.77 -9.85
CA ALA A 64 7.85 4.65 -10.84
C ALA A 64 7.31 4.39 -12.25
N TYR A 65 6.31 3.49 -12.39
CA TYR A 65 5.66 3.19 -13.66
C TYR A 65 4.93 4.40 -14.24
N GLN A 66 4.20 5.13 -13.42
CA GLN A 66 3.47 6.33 -13.83
C GLN A 66 4.44 7.44 -14.30
N LEU A 67 5.52 7.70 -13.54
CA LEU A 67 6.56 8.66 -13.93
C LEU A 67 7.28 8.24 -15.22
N GLU A 68 7.51 6.95 -15.43
CA GLU A 68 8.06 6.44 -16.68
C GLU A 68 7.07 6.58 -17.84
N GLY A 69 5.79 6.39 -17.61
CA GLY A 69 4.73 6.69 -18.58
C GLY A 69 4.76 8.16 -19.00
N LEU A 70 4.80 9.09 -18.05
CA LEU A 70 4.93 10.52 -18.32
C LEU A 70 6.20 10.84 -19.12
N ARG A 71 7.35 10.22 -18.76
CA ARG A 71 8.60 10.39 -19.51
C ARG A 71 8.45 9.98 -20.98
N ARG A 72 7.81 8.86 -21.25
CA ARG A 72 7.57 8.37 -22.62
C ARG A 72 6.67 9.32 -23.42
N LEU A 73 5.64 9.87 -22.78
CA LEU A 73 4.78 10.89 -23.39
C LEU A 73 5.59 12.15 -23.76
N VAL A 74 6.39 12.66 -22.83
CA VAL A 74 7.26 13.82 -23.08
C VAL A 74 8.28 13.54 -24.18
N ALA A 75 8.89 12.34 -24.19
CA ALA A 75 9.84 11.96 -25.24
C ALA A 75 9.18 11.88 -26.63
N ARG A 76 7.91 11.46 -26.70
CA ARG A 76 7.17 11.29 -27.95
C ARG A 76 6.56 12.60 -28.47
N PHE A 77 6.03 13.44 -27.57
CA PHE A 77 5.23 14.60 -27.93
C PHE A 77 5.88 15.94 -27.55
N GLY A 78 7.05 15.93 -26.90
CA GLY A 78 7.71 17.12 -26.37
C GLY A 78 7.08 17.66 -25.06
N THR A 79 5.88 17.18 -24.71
CA THR A 79 5.14 17.56 -23.50
C THR A 79 4.23 16.40 -23.07
N VAL A 80 3.55 16.55 -21.92
CA VAL A 80 2.44 15.65 -21.55
C VAL A 80 1.19 16.13 -22.27
N PRO A 81 0.55 15.31 -23.13
CA PRO A 81 -0.69 15.68 -23.83
C PRO A 81 -1.83 15.98 -22.85
N HIS A 82 -2.75 16.87 -23.26
CA HIS A 82 -3.86 17.30 -22.40
C HIS A 82 -4.74 16.13 -21.95
N GLU A 83 -5.03 15.19 -22.84
CA GLU A 83 -5.80 13.98 -22.52
C GLU A 83 -5.14 13.14 -21.43
N ALA A 84 -3.82 13.00 -21.51
CA ALA A 84 -3.05 12.27 -20.51
C ALA A 84 -2.98 13.01 -19.15
N CYS A 85 -3.08 14.34 -19.17
CA CYS A 85 -3.13 15.12 -17.93
C CYS A 85 -4.43 14.90 -17.12
N ASN A 86 -5.48 14.40 -17.79
CA ASN A 86 -6.77 14.08 -17.15
C ASN A 86 -6.91 12.59 -16.79
N ASP A 87 -5.88 11.77 -17.05
CA ASP A 87 -5.90 10.35 -16.70
C ASP A 87 -5.71 10.17 -15.20
N PRO A 88 -6.73 9.64 -14.47
CA PRO A 88 -6.62 9.42 -13.03
C PRO A 88 -5.45 8.52 -12.64
N SER A 89 -5.03 7.62 -13.52
CA SER A 89 -3.96 6.67 -13.22
C SER A 89 -2.60 7.32 -12.94
N ILE A 90 -2.36 8.57 -13.40
CA ILE A 90 -1.10 9.27 -13.17
C ILE A 90 -1.10 10.16 -11.91
N PHE A 91 -2.26 10.41 -11.31
CA PHE A 91 -2.38 11.39 -10.22
C PHE A 91 -1.59 11.04 -8.96
N PRO A 92 -1.44 9.76 -8.53
CA PRO A 92 -0.58 9.45 -7.39
C PRO A 92 0.86 9.90 -7.60
N SER A 93 1.40 9.74 -8.82
CA SER A 93 2.76 10.19 -9.15
C SER A 93 2.88 11.71 -9.25
N LEU A 94 1.83 12.39 -9.68
CA LEU A 94 1.78 13.85 -9.72
C LEU A 94 1.65 14.45 -8.32
N ALA A 95 0.82 13.88 -7.46
CA ALA A 95 0.72 14.27 -6.06
C ALA A 95 2.07 14.08 -5.35
N PHE A 96 2.73 12.93 -5.57
CA PHE A 96 4.08 12.69 -5.08
C PHE A 96 5.07 13.73 -5.61
N ALA A 97 5.03 14.04 -6.90
CA ALA A 97 5.92 15.03 -7.52
C ALA A 97 5.71 16.43 -6.93
N ALA A 98 4.46 16.87 -6.77
CA ALA A 98 4.13 18.16 -6.18
C ALA A 98 4.60 18.25 -4.72
N GLN A 99 4.36 17.20 -3.93
CA GLN A 99 4.81 17.12 -2.53
C GLN A 99 6.34 17.18 -2.42
N VAL A 100 7.07 16.43 -3.27
CA VAL A 100 8.55 16.48 -3.32
C VAL A 100 9.02 17.88 -3.63
N LEU A 101 8.46 18.52 -4.65
CA LEU A 101 8.85 19.88 -5.03
C LEU A 101 8.54 20.88 -3.92
N GLY A 102 7.38 20.79 -3.29
CA GLY A 102 7.02 21.65 -2.16
C GLY A 102 8.00 21.55 -0.99
N VAL A 103 8.41 20.32 -0.62
CA VAL A 103 9.43 20.12 0.42
C VAL A 103 10.77 20.75 0.01
N LEU A 104 11.16 20.61 -1.26
CA LEU A 104 12.42 21.19 -1.75
C LEU A 104 12.41 22.73 -1.72
N GLU A 105 11.28 23.36 -2.05
CA GLU A 105 11.11 24.82 -2.03
C GLU A 105 11.21 25.40 -0.62
N MET A 106 10.69 24.68 0.38
CA MET A 106 10.75 25.10 1.79
C MET A 106 12.08 24.74 2.49
N SER A 107 12.95 23.99 1.83
CA SER A 107 14.17 23.44 2.44
C SER A 107 15.38 24.35 2.24
N THR A 108 16.25 24.44 3.26
CA THR A 108 17.60 24.96 3.06
C THR A 108 18.38 24.07 2.08
N VAL A 109 19.43 24.61 1.46
CA VAL A 109 20.26 23.87 0.48
C VAL A 109 20.77 22.53 1.03
N LYS A 110 21.14 22.49 2.31
CA LYS A 110 21.62 21.26 2.98
C LYS A 110 20.49 20.23 3.12
N GLN A 111 19.32 20.68 3.57
CA GLN A 111 18.13 19.84 3.73
C GLN A 111 17.64 19.31 2.38
N ALA A 112 17.55 20.17 1.36
CA ALA A 112 17.17 19.80 0.02
C ALA A 112 18.06 18.69 -0.56
N ARG A 113 19.38 18.79 -0.39
CA ARG A 113 20.34 17.74 -0.83
C ARG A 113 20.08 16.40 -0.13
N ALA A 114 19.87 16.42 1.19
CA ALA A 114 19.56 15.20 1.96
C ALA A 114 18.23 14.59 1.52
N PHE A 115 17.21 15.42 1.31
CA PHE A 115 15.88 14.98 0.87
C PHE A 115 15.91 14.41 -0.56
N VAL A 116 16.60 15.04 -1.51
CA VAL A 116 16.81 14.50 -2.87
C VAL A 116 17.45 13.10 -2.81
N LYS A 117 18.48 12.92 -1.98
CA LYS A 117 19.09 11.60 -1.80
C LYS A 117 18.08 10.58 -1.31
N ARG A 118 17.23 10.95 -0.35
CA ARG A 118 16.18 10.10 0.18
C ARG A 118 15.14 9.72 -0.87
N VAL A 119 14.64 10.70 -1.64
CA VAL A 119 13.71 10.47 -2.76
C VAL A 119 14.32 9.51 -3.80
N ARG A 120 15.58 9.71 -4.17
CA ARG A 120 16.29 8.81 -5.09
C ARG A 120 16.38 7.39 -4.55
N THR A 121 16.68 7.23 -3.26
CA THR A 121 16.73 5.92 -2.59
C THR A 121 15.35 5.26 -2.54
N ALA A 122 14.26 6.04 -2.43
CA ALA A 122 12.90 5.49 -2.42
C ALA A 122 12.55 4.71 -3.69
N PHE A 123 13.16 5.02 -4.83
CA PHE A 123 12.97 4.22 -6.06
C PHE A 123 13.72 2.87 -6.05
N SER A 124 14.53 2.57 -5.04
CA SER A 124 15.24 1.29 -4.94
C SER A 124 14.35 0.13 -4.45
N SER A 125 13.33 0.41 -3.63
CA SER A 125 12.37 -0.57 -3.13
C SER A 125 10.98 0.04 -2.93
N SER A 126 9.93 -0.79 -3.07
CA SER A 126 8.55 -0.38 -2.81
C SER A 126 8.35 0.07 -1.36
N GLU A 127 8.97 -0.61 -0.40
CA GLU A 127 8.87 -0.29 1.03
C GLU A 127 9.37 1.14 1.34
N ASN A 128 10.53 1.53 0.76
CA ASN A 128 11.06 2.87 0.91
C ASN A 128 10.14 3.92 0.28
N MET A 129 9.54 3.61 -0.88
CA MET A 129 8.60 4.50 -1.55
C MET A 129 7.30 4.65 -0.75
N HIS A 130 6.74 3.55 -0.24
CA HIS A 130 5.54 3.57 0.59
C HIS A 130 5.77 4.36 1.88
N GLY A 131 6.92 4.16 2.54
CA GLY A 131 7.28 4.92 3.75
C GLY A 131 7.38 6.42 3.48
N LEU A 132 8.13 6.83 2.46
CA LEU A 132 8.27 8.24 2.07
C LEU A 132 6.92 8.86 1.67
N SER A 133 6.11 8.15 0.89
CA SER A 133 4.80 8.63 0.47
C SER A 133 3.86 8.83 1.67
N LEU A 134 3.92 7.95 2.66
CA LEU A 134 3.12 8.07 3.88
C LEU A 134 3.52 9.28 4.72
N GLU A 135 4.81 9.53 4.87
CA GLU A 135 5.30 10.74 5.56
C GLU A 135 4.84 12.02 4.87
N MET A 136 4.92 12.06 3.52
CA MET A 136 4.41 13.20 2.76
C MET A 136 2.89 13.37 2.91
N GLN A 137 2.15 12.27 2.97
CA GLN A 137 0.70 12.30 3.21
C GLN A 137 0.38 12.89 4.59
N ALA A 138 1.07 12.41 5.63
CA ALA A 138 0.91 12.94 6.99
C ALA A 138 1.28 14.42 7.06
N ALA A 139 2.43 14.82 6.50
CA ALA A 139 2.85 16.23 6.45
C ALA A 139 1.80 17.11 5.75
N THR A 140 1.32 16.66 4.58
CA THR A 140 0.28 17.34 3.80
C THR A 140 -1.01 17.53 4.60
N HIS A 141 -1.43 16.53 5.36
CA HIS A 141 -2.64 16.60 6.19
C HIS A 141 -2.55 17.77 7.20
N PHE A 142 -1.41 17.93 7.85
CA PHE A 142 -1.19 19.00 8.83
C PHE A 142 -1.02 20.37 8.16
N VAL A 143 -0.26 20.46 7.08
CA VAL A 143 -0.05 21.70 6.34
C VAL A 143 -1.36 22.26 5.78
N ARG A 144 -2.23 21.41 5.22
CA ARG A 144 -3.58 21.83 4.74
C ARG A 144 -4.47 22.40 5.86
N ARG A 145 -4.17 22.10 7.11
CA ARG A 145 -4.84 22.63 8.31
C ARG A 145 -4.13 23.82 8.92
N GLY A 146 -3.19 24.42 8.19
CA GLY A 146 -2.43 25.59 8.61
C GLY A 146 -1.36 25.32 9.64
N GLN A 147 -0.95 24.05 9.84
CA GLN A 147 0.07 23.70 10.82
C GLN A 147 1.47 23.74 10.22
N ARG A 148 2.46 24.12 11.01
CA ARG A 148 3.87 24.10 10.63
C ARG A 148 4.47 22.72 10.86
N VAL A 149 5.02 22.13 9.79
CA VAL A 149 5.60 20.79 9.79
C VAL A 149 7.11 20.84 9.60
N ALA A 150 7.85 20.30 10.55
CA ALA A 150 9.30 20.12 10.43
C ALA A 150 9.64 18.64 10.21
N TRP A 151 10.47 18.36 9.21
CA TRP A 151 10.98 17.02 8.89
C TRP A 151 12.18 16.69 9.79
N HIS A 152 11.93 15.89 10.84
CA HIS A 152 12.92 15.72 11.91
C HIS A 152 14.09 14.82 11.50
N ARG A 153 13.83 13.67 10.87
CA ARG A 153 14.89 12.76 10.38
C ARG A 153 15.84 13.39 9.36
N VAL A 154 15.34 14.32 8.57
CA VAL A 154 16.17 15.00 7.57
C VAL A 154 17.12 16.00 8.25
N ASN A 155 16.69 16.59 9.36
CA ASN A 155 17.39 17.72 9.97
C ASN A 155 18.36 17.31 11.10
N ASN A 156 17.99 16.34 11.94
CA ASN A 156 18.67 16.11 13.22
C ASN A 156 19.00 14.64 13.53
N GLY A 157 18.78 13.71 12.59
CA GLY A 157 18.97 12.27 12.86
C GLY A 157 18.04 11.74 13.96
N GLY A 158 16.86 12.37 14.11
CA GLY A 158 15.90 12.09 15.16
C GLY A 158 15.23 10.72 15.04
N SER A 159 14.53 10.37 16.10
CA SER A 159 13.89 9.06 16.26
C SER A 159 12.50 8.98 15.64
N PHE A 160 11.83 10.12 15.39
CA PHE A 160 10.51 10.22 14.73
C PHE A 160 10.60 10.95 13.38
N ASP A 161 9.54 10.93 12.57
CA ASP A 161 9.57 11.43 11.20
C ASP A 161 9.26 12.93 11.10
N LEU A 162 8.16 13.38 11.73
CA LEU A 162 7.67 14.75 11.62
C LEU A 162 7.45 15.36 13.01
N LEU A 163 7.72 16.68 13.12
CA LEU A 163 7.31 17.51 14.23
C LEU A 163 6.28 18.53 13.75
N ILE A 164 5.12 18.56 14.37
CA ILE A 164 4.11 19.59 14.14
C ILE A 164 4.32 20.65 15.22
N GLU A 165 5.00 21.73 14.83
CA GLU A 165 5.62 22.68 15.77
C GLU A 165 4.63 23.50 16.59
N ASP A 166 3.47 23.81 16.02
CA ASP A 166 2.44 24.68 16.59
C ASP A 166 1.24 23.93 17.20
N LEU A 167 1.33 22.61 17.31
CA LEU A 167 0.34 21.81 18.02
C LEU A 167 0.78 21.49 19.45
N GLY A 168 0.02 22.04 20.42
CA GLY A 168 0.35 21.96 21.83
C GLY A 168 1.54 22.86 22.22
N PRO A 169 1.89 22.90 23.51
CA PRO A 169 2.91 23.81 24.03
C PRO A 169 4.33 23.47 23.57
N SER A 170 4.58 22.23 23.15
CA SER A 170 5.91 21.72 22.77
C SER A 170 5.96 21.11 21.37
N GLY A 171 4.87 21.13 20.62
CA GLY A 171 4.72 20.41 19.37
C GLY A 171 4.18 18.98 19.54
N LEU A 172 3.77 18.39 18.44
CA LEU A 172 3.31 16.99 18.33
C LEU A 172 4.31 16.18 17.51
N GLU A 173 4.83 15.10 18.07
CA GLU A 173 5.71 14.15 17.36
C GLU A 173 4.86 13.18 16.54
N VAL A 174 5.20 12.95 15.27
CA VAL A 174 4.49 12.00 14.40
C VAL A 174 5.49 10.99 13.85
N GLU A 175 5.19 9.71 14.06
CA GLU A 175 5.92 8.58 13.47
C GLU A 175 5.04 7.90 12.44
N CYS A 176 5.55 7.74 11.22
CA CYS A 176 4.85 7.15 10.10
C CYS A 176 5.23 5.68 9.93
N LYS A 177 4.25 4.78 9.89
CA LYS A 177 4.44 3.34 9.73
C LYS A 177 3.70 2.83 8.51
N SER A 178 4.43 2.65 7.41
CA SER A 178 3.93 1.87 6.29
C SER A 178 4.15 0.39 6.58
N ILE A 179 3.07 -0.33 6.79
CA ILE A 179 3.10 -1.74 7.16
C ILE A 179 2.75 -2.57 5.94
N SER A 180 3.66 -3.46 5.54
CA SER A 180 3.49 -4.34 4.39
C SER A 180 2.25 -5.21 4.53
N GLU A 181 1.54 -5.46 3.42
CA GLU A 181 0.43 -6.41 3.34
C GLU A 181 0.81 -7.83 3.78
N ASN A 182 2.11 -8.16 3.73
CA ASN A 182 2.64 -9.46 4.13
C ASN A 182 2.94 -9.57 5.63
N LYS A 183 2.82 -8.45 6.39
CA LYS A 183 3.10 -8.45 7.83
C LYS A 183 2.11 -9.35 8.57
N GLY A 184 2.62 -10.34 9.29
CA GLY A 184 1.79 -11.34 9.99
C GLY A 184 1.14 -12.40 9.09
N ARG A 185 1.28 -12.34 7.78
CA ARG A 185 0.82 -13.39 6.88
C ARG A 185 1.78 -14.56 6.83
N ARG A 186 1.23 -15.77 6.77
CA ARG A 186 2.03 -16.99 6.61
C ARG A 186 2.47 -17.18 5.18
N ILE A 187 1.61 -16.84 4.23
CA ILE A 187 1.93 -16.85 2.79
C ILE A 187 2.11 -15.42 2.33
N HIS A 188 3.31 -15.10 1.87
CA HIS A 188 3.62 -13.80 1.26
C HIS A 188 3.26 -13.85 -0.22
N ARG A 189 2.52 -12.85 -0.69
CA ARG A 189 2.01 -12.78 -2.06
C ARG A 189 3.11 -12.95 -3.11
N ARG A 190 4.22 -12.24 -2.97
CA ARG A 190 5.34 -12.37 -3.89
C ARG A 190 5.89 -13.80 -3.96
N ALA A 191 6.08 -14.45 -2.80
CA ALA A 191 6.59 -15.81 -2.73
C ALA A 191 5.64 -16.82 -3.39
N ALA A 192 4.31 -16.63 -3.21
CA ALA A 192 3.30 -17.43 -3.88
C ALA A 192 3.37 -17.26 -5.40
N LEU A 193 3.45 -16.01 -5.89
CA LEU A 193 3.56 -15.73 -7.33
C LEU A 193 4.86 -16.28 -7.95
N GLU A 194 5.98 -16.20 -7.22
CA GLU A 194 7.24 -16.82 -7.64
C GLU A 194 7.11 -18.33 -7.73
N PHE A 195 6.47 -18.97 -6.75
CA PHE A 195 6.24 -20.41 -6.74
C PHE A 195 5.31 -20.85 -7.89
N TRP A 196 4.24 -20.12 -8.18
CA TRP A 196 3.38 -20.38 -9.33
C TRP A 196 4.13 -20.25 -10.66
N GLY A 197 5.07 -19.32 -10.76
CA GLY A 197 5.95 -19.19 -11.92
C GLY A 197 6.88 -20.39 -12.12
N GLU A 198 7.35 -21.02 -11.03
CA GLU A 198 8.11 -22.27 -11.12
C GLU A 198 7.23 -23.41 -11.67
N LEU A 199 6.03 -23.60 -11.12
CA LEU A 199 5.09 -24.64 -11.58
C LEU A 199 4.68 -24.43 -13.05
N TRP A 200 4.49 -23.17 -13.47
CA TRP A 200 3.98 -22.86 -14.79
C TRP A 200 4.82 -23.39 -15.93
N ARG A 201 6.12 -23.52 -15.74
CA ARG A 201 7.03 -24.07 -16.75
C ARG A 201 6.63 -25.47 -17.20
N ASP A 202 6.11 -26.27 -16.28
CA ASP A 202 5.76 -27.69 -16.52
C ASP A 202 4.26 -27.89 -16.75
N VAL A 203 3.39 -27.03 -16.16
CA VAL A 203 1.93 -27.19 -16.26
C VAL A 203 1.27 -26.24 -17.24
N GLY A 204 1.97 -25.22 -17.76
CA GLY A 204 1.40 -24.20 -18.64
C GLY A 204 0.76 -24.76 -19.90
N GLY A 205 1.37 -25.80 -20.52
CA GLY A 205 0.79 -26.48 -21.69
C GLY A 205 -0.52 -27.21 -21.38
N ILE A 206 -0.61 -27.84 -20.20
CA ILE A 206 -1.84 -28.51 -19.74
C ILE A 206 -2.90 -27.44 -19.42
N ALA A 207 -2.50 -26.40 -18.68
CA ALA A 207 -3.38 -25.30 -18.34
C ALA A 207 -4.07 -24.74 -19.60
N GLN A 208 -3.30 -24.49 -20.68
CA GLN A 208 -3.81 -23.97 -21.94
C GLN A 208 -4.79 -24.91 -22.66
N SER A 209 -4.71 -26.20 -22.42
CA SER A 209 -5.58 -27.22 -23.03
C SER A 209 -6.85 -27.51 -22.25
N LEU A 210 -7.02 -26.94 -21.04
CA LEU A 210 -8.21 -27.15 -20.22
C LEU A 210 -9.46 -26.64 -20.92
N ARG A 211 -10.52 -27.44 -20.84
CA ARG A 211 -11.87 -27.13 -21.31
C ARG A 211 -12.87 -26.97 -20.16
N SER A 212 -12.44 -27.25 -18.94
CA SER A 212 -13.21 -27.13 -17.71
C SER A 212 -12.36 -26.48 -16.62
N GLY A 213 -12.93 -26.19 -15.46
CA GLY A 213 -12.19 -25.63 -14.33
C GLY A 213 -11.39 -26.69 -13.59
N LEU A 214 -10.15 -26.38 -13.24
CA LEU A 214 -9.29 -27.17 -12.39
C LEU A 214 -8.75 -26.29 -11.26
N ALA A 215 -9.10 -26.63 -10.02
CA ALA A 215 -8.57 -26.01 -8.82
C ALA A 215 -7.38 -26.82 -8.28
N VAL A 216 -6.26 -26.16 -8.05
CA VAL A 216 -5.07 -26.70 -7.40
C VAL A 216 -4.87 -25.92 -6.11
N VAL A 217 -5.13 -26.56 -4.98
CA VAL A 217 -4.99 -25.95 -3.65
C VAL A 217 -3.79 -26.57 -2.96
N LEU A 218 -2.76 -25.78 -2.72
CA LEU A 218 -1.60 -26.15 -1.93
C LEU A 218 -1.74 -25.60 -0.51
N THR A 219 -1.82 -26.49 0.47
CA THR A 219 -1.77 -26.16 1.90
C THR A 219 -0.39 -26.50 2.45
N VAL A 220 0.37 -25.50 2.86
CA VAL A 220 1.66 -25.72 3.53
C VAL A 220 1.49 -25.75 5.05
N PRO A 221 2.30 -26.54 5.80
CA PRO A 221 2.14 -26.65 7.25
C PRO A 221 2.28 -25.31 7.98
N TYR A 222 3.17 -24.42 7.53
CA TYR A 222 3.39 -23.12 8.12
C TYR A 222 3.66 -22.03 7.06
N ARG A 223 4.77 -22.12 6.34
CA ARG A 223 5.20 -21.17 5.28
C ARG A 223 5.79 -21.96 4.10
N LEU A 224 5.88 -21.31 2.96
CA LEU A 224 6.72 -21.83 1.88
C LEU A 224 8.17 -21.98 2.36
N PRO A 225 8.86 -23.04 1.94
CA PRO A 225 10.28 -23.21 2.24
C PRO A 225 11.09 -21.99 1.80
N ALA A 226 11.95 -21.50 2.68
CA ALA A 226 12.86 -20.40 2.37
C ALA A 226 14.02 -20.89 1.47
N ASP A 227 14.45 -22.12 1.65
CA ASP A 227 15.48 -22.75 0.83
C ASP A 227 14.95 -23.01 -0.59
N THR A 228 15.73 -22.61 -1.59
CA THR A 228 15.35 -22.73 -3.01
C THR A 228 15.26 -24.19 -3.44
N GLY A 229 16.13 -25.07 -2.93
CA GLY A 229 16.12 -26.49 -3.26
C GLY A 229 14.88 -27.21 -2.72
N GLU A 230 14.51 -26.95 -1.47
CA GLU A 230 13.28 -27.46 -0.86
C GLU A 230 12.05 -26.95 -1.59
N ARG A 231 12.03 -25.66 -1.93
CA ARG A 231 10.93 -25.05 -2.69
C ARG A 231 10.77 -25.67 -4.08
N SER A 232 11.87 -25.87 -4.80
CA SER A 232 11.85 -26.54 -6.12
C SER A 232 11.50 -28.02 -6.01
N SER A 233 11.83 -28.69 -4.90
CA SER A 233 11.37 -30.07 -4.64
C SER A 233 9.86 -30.12 -4.45
N LEU A 234 9.32 -29.23 -3.62
CA LEU A 234 7.87 -29.09 -3.41
C LEU A 234 7.16 -28.78 -4.74
N ALA A 235 7.72 -27.90 -5.56
CA ALA A 235 7.15 -27.56 -6.86
C ALA A 235 7.06 -28.79 -7.76
N ARG A 236 8.12 -29.61 -7.86
CA ARG A 236 8.09 -30.86 -8.63
C ARG A 236 7.07 -31.88 -8.14
N GLU A 237 6.91 -32.00 -6.82
CA GLU A 237 5.89 -32.89 -6.23
C GLU A 237 4.47 -32.40 -6.59
N VAL A 238 4.21 -31.11 -6.50
CA VAL A 238 2.92 -30.49 -6.89
C VAL A 238 2.66 -30.73 -8.39
N VAL A 239 3.64 -30.48 -9.25
CA VAL A 239 3.55 -30.75 -10.70
C VAL A 239 3.17 -32.22 -10.96
N ALA A 240 3.85 -33.16 -10.31
CA ALA A 240 3.56 -34.57 -10.47
C ALA A 240 2.10 -34.93 -10.10
N ARG A 241 1.54 -34.26 -9.09
CA ARG A 241 0.12 -34.45 -8.70
C ARG A 241 -0.86 -33.82 -9.68
N ILE A 242 -0.54 -32.64 -10.21
CA ILE A 242 -1.35 -31.99 -11.26
C ILE A 242 -1.42 -32.90 -12.49
N LEU A 243 -0.28 -33.46 -12.94
CA LEU A 243 -0.20 -34.38 -14.06
C LEU A 243 -0.98 -35.67 -13.82
N ALA A 244 -0.95 -36.19 -12.59
CA ALA A 244 -1.68 -37.38 -12.20
C ALA A 244 -3.19 -37.12 -11.92
N GLY A 245 -3.62 -35.86 -11.85
CA GLY A 245 -5.00 -35.47 -11.48
C GLY A 245 -5.40 -35.94 -10.08
N SER A 246 -4.44 -36.09 -9.15
CA SER A 246 -4.68 -36.73 -7.85
C SER A 246 -4.21 -35.88 -6.68
N SER A 247 -5.07 -35.75 -5.67
CA SER A 247 -4.75 -35.11 -4.39
C SER A 247 -3.84 -36.00 -3.55
N ALA A 248 -2.92 -35.41 -2.76
CA ALA A 248 -2.01 -36.16 -1.89
C ALA A 248 -1.42 -35.27 -0.79
N THR A 249 -0.94 -35.93 0.28
CA THR A 249 0.04 -35.34 1.19
C THR A 249 1.44 -35.48 0.57
N LEU A 250 2.21 -34.42 0.60
CA LEU A 250 3.53 -34.30 0.02
C LEU A 250 4.62 -34.39 1.09
N GLY A 251 5.87 -34.42 0.65
CA GLY A 251 7.00 -34.28 1.54
C GLY A 251 6.90 -33.01 2.42
N GLY A 252 7.44 -33.08 3.65
CA GLY A 252 7.38 -31.97 4.60
C GLY A 252 5.98 -31.66 5.18
N GLY A 253 4.95 -32.53 4.93
CA GLY A 253 3.60 -32.37 5.46
C GLY A 253 2.74 -31.36 4.71
N ALA A 254 3.16 -30.88 3.55
CA ALA A 254 2.29 -30.09 2.68
C ALA A 254 1.22 -30.98 2.03
N GLU A 255 0.05 -30.39 1.73
CA GLU A 255 -1.04 -31.08 1.08
C GLU A 255 -1.40 -30.40 -0.25
N VAL A 256 -1.58 -31.18 -1.28
CA VAL A 256 -2.13 -30.71 -2.55
C VAL A 256 -3.48 -31.35 -2.78
N ARG A 257 -4.49 -30.51 -3.00
CA ARG A 257 -5.83 -30.94 -3.39
C ARG A 257 -6.12 -30.47 -4.81
N ILE A 258 -6.58 -31.39 -5.62
CA ILE A 258 -6.95 -31.14 -7.01
C ILE A 258 -8.43 -31.47 -7.16
N ALA A 259 -9.21 -30.52 -7.65
CA ALA A 259 -10.64 -30.66 -7.80
C ALA A 259 -11.16 -29.94 -9.06
N PRO A 260 -12.12 -30.49 -9.78
CA PRO A 260 -12.81 -29.78 -10.84
C PRO A 260 -13.71 -28.69 -10.26
N PHE A 261 -13.96 -27.63 -11.05
CA PHE A 261 -14.98 -26.62 -10.75
C PHE A 261 -15.59 -26.09 -12.05
N ASP A 262 -16.73 -25.40 -11.94
CA ASP A 262 -17.37 -24.75 -13.08
C ASP A 262 -16.77 -23.35 -13.31
N PRO A 263 -16.06 -23.10 -14.43
CA PRO A 263 -15.50 -21.78 -14.76
C PRO A 263 -16.54 -20.65 -14.78
N ALA A 264 -17.79 -20.94 -15.13
CA ALA A 264 -18.85 -19.94 -15.21
C ALA A 264 -19.09 -19.23 -13.87
N THR A 265 -18.82 -19.90 -12.76
CA THR A 265 -18.93 -19.32 -11.41
C THR A 265 -17.99 -18.14 -11.21
N ILE A 266 -16.73 -18.29 -11.64
CA ILE A 266 -15.72 -17.22 -11.52
C ILE A 266 -15.93 -16.16 -12.61
N GLU A 267 -16.26 -16.59 -13.84
CA GLU A 267 -16.50 -15.68 -14.96
C GLU A 267 -17.65 -14.71 -14.67
N ALA A 268 -18.75 -15.19 -14.10
CA ALA A 268 -19.90 -14.37 -13.72
C ALA A 268 -19.61 -13.37 -12.57
N ALA A 269 -18.50 -13.53 -11.86
CA ALA A 269 -18.10 -12.66 -10.76
C ALA A 269 -17.08 -11.58 -11.17
N LYS A 270 -16.43 -11.71 -12.32
CA LYS A 270 -15.34 -10.79 -12.75
C LYS A 270 -15.76 -9.32 -12.78
N ASP A 271 -16.96 -9.03 -13.27
CA ASP A 271 -17.45 -7.66 -13.43
C ASP A 271 -18.22 -7.14 -12.21
N LYS A 272 -18.38 -7.96 -11.16
CA LYS A 272 -19.14 -7.61 -9.95
C LYS A 272 -18.30 -7.00 -8.83
N GLY A 273 -17.00 -6.85 -9.06
CA GLY A 273 -16.07 -6.30 -8.10
C GLY A 273 -15.24 -7.35 -7.37
N HIS A 274 -14.23 -6.86 -6.65
CA HIS A 274 -13.19 -7.71 -6.07
C HIS A 274 -13.70 -8.68 -5.00
N GLU A 275 -14.66 -8.26 -4.20
CA GLU A 275 -15.24 -9.12 -3.14
C GLU A 275 -16.04 -10.29 -3.71
N GLU A 276 -16.87 -10.05 -4.73
CA GLU A 276 -17.65 -11.10 -5.37
C GLU A 276 -16.75 -12.09 -6.14
N LEU A 277 -15.71 -11.59 -6.80
CA LEU A 277 -14.70 -12.45 -7.43
C LEU A 277 -14.00 -13.34 -6.38
N ARG A 278 -13.64 -12.77 -5.23
CA ARG A 278 -13.04 -13.52 -4.13
C ARG A 278 -13.96 -14.61 -3.62
N LYS A 279 -15.23 -14.29 -3.35
CA LYS A 279 -16.24 -15.29 -2.93
C LYS A 279 -16.41 -16.41 -3.94
N ALA A 280 -16.40 -16.07 -5.23
CA ALA A 280 -16.50 -17.07 -6.30
C ALA A 280 -15.28 -18.01 -6.33
N ILE A 281 -14.08 -17.49 -6.14
CA ILE A 281 -12.86 -18.29 -6.04
C ILE A 281 -12.91 -19.18 -4.79
N ASP A 282 -13.33 -18.64 -3.64
CA ASP A 282 -13.45 -19.40 -2.40
C ASP A 282 -14.45 -20.56 -2.56
N ALA A 283 -15.59 -20.31 -3.20
CA ALA A 283 -16.59 -21.35 -3.49
C ALA A 283 -16.06 -22.41 -4.46
N ALA A 284 -15.38 -21.99 -5.54
CA ALA A 284 -14.82 -22.89 -6.55
C ALA A 284 -13.69 -23.77 -6.00
N THR A 285 -12.89 -23.23 -5.08
CA THR A 285 -11.72 -23.92 -4.53
C THR A 285 -12.00 -24.59 -3.17
N GLY A 286 -13.12 -24.31 -2.52
CA GLY A 286 -13.47 -24.80 -1.19
C GLY A 286 -12.49 -24.34 -0.11
N THR A 287 -11.90 -23.14 -0.28
CA THR A 287 -10.91 -22.57 0.63
C THR A 287 -11.28 -21.15 0.97
N ARG A 288 -10.75 -20.60 2.06
CA ARG A 288 -10.62 -19.16 2.24
C ARG A 288 -9.40 -18.72 1.44
N ASN A 289 -9.65 -18.00 0.35
CA ASN A 289 -8.61 -17.55 -0.56
C ASN A 289 -7.57 -16.68 0.17
N ARG A 290 -6.38 -17.18 0.38
CA ARG A 290 -5.27 -16.42 0.96
C ARG A 290 -4.41 -15.82 -0.13
N GLU A 291 -3.84 -16.66 -1.02
CA GLU A 291 -3.19 -16.22 -2.25
C GLU A 291 -3.70 -17.10 -3.39
N ALA A 292 -4.30 -16.47 -4.39
CA ALA A 292 -4.85 -17.19 -5.54
C ALA A 292 -4.48 -16.49 -6.84
N VAL A 293 -4.24 -17.30 -7.86
CA VAL A 293 -4.11 -16.90 -9.25
C VAL A 293 -5.08 -17.70 -10.09
N VAL A 294 -5.85 -17.02 -10.92
CA VAL A 294 -6.79 -17.66 -11.85
C VAL A 294 -6.34 -17.39 -13.27
N TYR A 295 -6.18 -18.44 -14.03
CA TYR A 295 -5.80 -18.40 -15.43
C TYR A 295 -6.92 -18.96 -16.31
N GLY A 296 -7.54 -18.11 -17.12
CA GLY A 296 -8.55 -18.51 -18.10
C GLY A 296 -7.88 -18.91 -19.42
N THR A 297 -8.43 -19.91 -20.11
CA THR A 297 -7.94 -20.39 -21.40
C THR A 297 -8.79 -19.89 -22.55
N SER A 298 -8.24 -19.84 -23.76
CA SER A 298 -8.99 -19.52 -24.98
C SER A 298 -10.04 -20.60 -25.34
N THR A 299 -9.96 -21.78 -24.76
CA THR A 299 -10.88 -22.89 -24.94
C THR A 299 -12.04 -22.92 -23.93
N GLY A 300 -12.16 -21.90 -23.08
CA GLY A 300 -13.20 -21.78 -22.06
C GLY A 300 -12.89 -22.53 -20.75
N GLY A 301 -11.70 -23.14 -20.64
CA GLY A 301 -11.25 -23.74 -19.38
C GLY A 301 -10.63 -22.70 -18.43
N MET A 302 -10.39 -23.10 -17.19
CA MET A 302 -9.82 -22.24 -16.17
C MET A 302 -8.96 -23.05 -15.20
N LEU A 303 -7.80 -22.52 -14.85
CA LEU A 303 -6.95 -23.07 -13.80
C LEU A 303 -6.92 -22.08 -12.63
N ALA A 304 -7.27 -22.55 -11.44
CA ALA A 304 -7.16 -21.77 -10.20
C ALA A 304 -6.05 -22.38 -9.33
N PHE A 305 -4.96 -21.62 -9.15
CA PHE A 305 -3.96 -21.93 -8.14
C PHE A 305 -4.30 -21.21 -6.84
N VAL A 306 -4.41 -21.94 -5.75
CA VAL A 306 -4.63 -21.39 -4.40
C VAL A 306 -3.54 -21.90 -3.48
N MET A 307 -2.95 -20.99 -2.72
CA MET A 307 -1.97 -21.33 -1.70
C MET A 307 -2.46 -20.83 -0.34
N GLN A 308 -2.45 -21.70 0.64
CA GLN A 308 -2.79 -21.37 2.01
C GLN A 308 -1.83 -22.02 3.01
N SER A 309 -1.84 -21.54 4.24
CA SER A 309 -1.16 -22.17 5.37
C SER A 309 -2.15 -22.93 6.23
N ALA A 310 -1.70 -24.02 6.85
CA ALA A 310 -2.45 -24.70 7.90
C ALA A 310 -2.57 -23.84 9.20
N VAL A 311 -1.68 -22.85 9.35
CA VAL A 311 -1.67 -21.92 10.49
C VAL A 311 -2.29 -20.59 10.08
N GLU A 312 -3.16 -20.04 10.92
CA GLU A 312 -3.80 -18.74 10.70
C GLU A 312 -2.80 -17.58 10.68
N ASP A 313 -3.15 -16.55 9.91
CA ASP A 313 -2.41 -15.27 9.91
C ASP A 313 -2.63 -14.53 11.23
N ASP A 314 -1.62 -13.77 11.68
CA ASP A 314 -1.62 -12.95 12.89
C ASP A 314 -1.38 -11.45 12.58
N VAL A 315 -1.99 -10.97 11.49
CA VAL A 315 -1.72 -9.63 10.93
C VAL A 315 -1.88 -8.53 11.95
N LEU A 316 -3.01 -8.44 12.65
CA LEU A 316 -3.25 -7.37 13.62
C LEU A 316 -2.27 -7.44 14.81
N ASP A 317 -1.97 -8.63 15.32
CA ASP A 317 -1.01 -8.80 16.40
C ASP A 317 0.38 -8.28 16.01
N GLN A 318 0.81 -8.56 14.79
CA GLN A 318 2.10 -8.08 14.27
C GLN A 318 2.12 -6.58 13.97
N VAL A 319 0.98 -6.00 13.57
CA VAL A 319 0.81 -4.56 13.44
C VAL A 319 1.02 -3.89 14.80
N PHE A 320 0.27 -4.31 15.81
CA PHE A 320 0.35 -3.70 17.13
C PHE A 320 1.68 -3.98 17.86
N ALA A 321 2.29 -5.16 17.68
CA ALA A 321 3.64 -5.41 18.14
C ALA A 321 4.67 -4.44 17.54
N THR A 322 4.50 -4.07 16.27
CA THR A 322 5.34 -3.05 15.60
C THR A 322 5.14 -1.66 16.23
N LEU A 323 3.91 -1.29 16.58
CA LEU A 323 3.62 -0.01 17.23
C LEU A 323 4.15 0.01 18.66
N ASP A 324 4.01 -1.08 19.44
CA ASP A 324 4.55 -1.21 20.80
C ASP A 324 6.07 -1.01 20.83
N ASP A 325 6.78 -1.70 19.94
CA ASP A 325 8.22 -1.59 19.79
C ASP A 325 8.65 -0.16 19.38
N SER A 326 7.90 0.48 18.48
CA SER A 326 8.15 1.85 18.08
C SER A 326 7.83 2.87 19.17
N ALA A 327 6.76 2.68 19.94
CA ALA A 327 6.40 3.53 21.09
C ALA A 327 7.51 3.55 22.14
N ALA A 328 8.20 2.42 22.31
CA ALA A 328 9.31 2.31 23.26
C ALA A 328 10.57 3.05 22.81
N ARG A 329 10.82 3.16 21.49
CA ARG A 329 12.13 3.57 20.95
C ARG A 329 12.16 4.85 20.13
N GLN A 330 11.02 5.27 19.55
CA GLN A 330 11.03 6.27 18.49
C GLN A 330 10.59 7.67 18.89
N PHE A 331 10.14 7.88 20.11
CA PHE A 331 9.68 9.18 20.59
C PHE A 331 10.54 9.74 21.70
N THR A 332 10.56 11.07 21.82
CA THR A 332 11.32 11.73 22.91
C THR A 332 10.67 11.57 24.29
N ARG A 333 9.38 11.19 24.34
CA ARG A 333 8.54 11.09 25.55
C ARG A 333 8.32 12.42 26.29
N LYS A 334 8.69 13.54 25.66
CA LYS A 334 8.54 14.90 26.21
C LYS A 334 7.36 15.65 25.62
N ARG A 335 6.76 15.12 24.55
CA ARG A 335 5.67 15.70 23.78
C ARG A 335 4.59 14.65 23.54
N GLY A 336 3.39 15.11 23.17
CA GLY A 336 2.39 14.22 22.60
C GLY A 336 2.96 13.54 21.36
N ALA A 337 2.68 12.25 21.22
CA ALA A 337 3.20 11.42 20.14
C ALA A 337 2.06 10.67 19.42
N LEU A 338 2.06 10.73 18.10
CA LEU A 338 1.05 10.17 17.22
C LEU A 338 1.68 9.17 16.26
N PHE A 339 1.04 8.01 16.11
CA PHE A 339 1.34 7.11 15.01
C PHE A 339 0.46 7.43 13.80
N TRP A 340 1.08 7.56 12.62
CA TRP A 340 0.40 7.64 11.33
C TRP A 340 0.69 6.37 10.55
N VAL A 341 -0.32 5.52 10.37
CA VAL A 341 -0.17 4.15 9.91
C VAL A 341 -0.87 3.95 8.57
N ALA A 342 -0.20 3.33 7.62
CA ALA A 342 -0.82 2.77 6.42
C ALA A 342 -0.61 1.26 6.41
N LEU A 343 -1.70 0.50 6.29
CA LEU A 343 -1.67 -0.93 6.04
C LEU A 343 -1.70 -1.13 4.52
N GLN A 344 -0.60 -1.58 3.95
CA GLN A 344 -0.55 -1.86 2.51
C GLN A 344 -1.52 -3.01 2.20
N GLY A 345 -2.27 -2.87 1.10
CA GLY A 345 -3.33 -3.81 0.74
C GLY A 345 -4.70 -3.53 1.39
N LEU A 346 -4.81 -2.53 2.27
CA LEU A 346 -6.08 -2.00 2.76
C LEU A 346 -6.40 -0.70 1.98
N ASP A 347 -7.39 -0.77 1.11
CA ASP A 347 -7.80 0.38 0.30
C ASP A 347 -8.73 1.35 1.06
N ALA A 348 -9.07 2.49 0.44
CA ALA A 348 -9.88 3.51 1.09
C ALA A 348 -11.32 3.02 1.34
N ASP A 349 -11.90 2.26 0.41
CA ASP A 349 -13.27 1.76 0.56
C ASP A 349 -13.36 0.75 1.70
N GLN A 350 -12.35 -0.11 1.83
CA GLN A 350 -12.24 -1.04 2.96
C GLN A 350 -12.06 -0.30 4.28
N LEU A 351 -11.17 0.71 4.33
CA LEU A 351 -10.96 1.50 5.55
C LEU A 351 -12.20 2.31 5.92
N LEU A 352 -12.94 2.82 4.92
CA LEU A 352 -14.23 3.49 5.13
C LEU A 352 -15.27 2.53 5.70
N SER A 353 -15.40 1.34 5.13
CA SER A 353 -16.33 0.31 5.62
C SER A 353 -16.05 -0.09 7.07
N LEU A 354 -14.76 -0.21 7.44
CA LEU A 354 -14.37 -0.45 8.84
C LEU A 354 -14.79 0.72 9.74
N HIS A 355 -14.59 1.96 9.28
CA HIS A 355 -15.01 3.16 10.03
C HIS A 355 -16.53 3.24 10.20
N GLU A 356 -17.30 2.98 9.16
CA GLU A 356 -18.76 2.96 9.20
C GLU A 356 -19.29 1.89 10.16
N GLN A 357 -18.67 0.68 10.13
CA GLN A 357 -19.01 -0.36 11.09
C GLN A 357 -18.70 0.08 12.53
N ASP A 358 -17.55 0.69 12.77
CA ASP A 358 -17.09 1.11 14.09
C ASP A 358 -17.89 2.30 14.64
N SER A 359 -18.54 3.06 13.77
CA SER A 359 -19.39 4.23 14.12
C SER A 359 -20.84 3.85 14.33
N ALA A 360 -21.29 2.68 13.87
CA ALA A 360 -22.66 2.22 14.00
C ALA A 360 -22.91 1.62 15.42
N PRO A 361 -23.83 2.18 16.20
CA PRO A 361 -24.02 1.77 17.61
C PRO A 361 -24.59 0.36 17.77
N ASP A 362 -25.20 -0.18 16.72
CA ASP A 362 -25.81 -1.53 16.67
C ASP A 362 -24.87 -2.61 16.16
N LYS A 363 -23.69 -2.22 15.67
CA LYS A 363 -22.72 -3.16 15.14
C LYS A 363 -21.61 -3.47 16.14
N GLN A 364 -21.06 -4.67 16.01
CA GLN A 364 -19.89 -5.06 16.79
C GLN A 364 -18.66 -4.30 16.30
N PRO A 365 -17.76 -3.84 17.19
CA PRO A 365 -16.54 -3.17 16.81
C PRO A 365 -15.66 -4.09 15.95
N THR A 366 -14.97 -3.51 14.99
CA THR A 366 -14.02 -4.23 14.14
C THR A 366 -12.82 -4.74 14.95
N GLY A 367 -12.12 -5.75 14.41
CA GLY A 367 -10.86 -6.21 14.98
C GLY A 367 -9.82 -5.09 15.05
N LEU A 368 -9.83 -4.16 14.08
CA LEU A 368 -8.96 -2.99 14.07
C LEU A 368 -9.23 -2.09 15.27
N LYS A 369 -10.48 -1.72 15.51
CA LYS A 369 -10.88 -0.87 16.67
C LYS A 369 -10.53 -1.52 18.01
N LEU A 370 -10.79 -2.82 18.14
CA LEU A 370 -10.43 -3.58 19.35
C LEU A 370 -8.92 -3.61 19.57
N GLY A 371 -8.15 -3.87 18.52
CA GLY A 371 -6.68 -3.88 18.59
C GLY A 371 -6.11 -2.51 18.96
N VAL A 372 -6.62 -1.42 18.35
CA VAL A 372 -6.20 -0.05 18.69
C VAL A 372 -6.56 0.30 20.13
N SER A 373 -7.76 -0.03 20.58
CA SER A 373 -8.20 0.24 21.95
C SER A 373 -7.28 -0.48 22.95
N ASN A 374 -6.99 -1.76 22.70
CA ASN A 374 -6.07 -2.53 23.53
C ASN A 374 -4.65 -1.94 23.51
N PHE A 375 -4.16 -1.51 22.35
CA PHE A 375 -2.87 -0.85 22.24
C PHE A 375 -2.83 0.47 23.02
N LEU A 376 -3.79 1.38 22.81
CA LEU A 376 -3.82 2.69 23.48
C LEU A 376 -3.95 2.55 25.01
N ASN A 377 -4.70 1.57 25.51
CA ASN A 377 -4.85 1.32 26.95
C ASN A 377 -3.51 0.96 27.63
N ARG A 378 -2.63 0.20 26.94
CA ARG A 378 -1.32 -0.19 27.48
C ARG A 378 -0.17 0.73 27.06
N ALA A 379 -0.39 1.58 26.04
CA ALA A 379 0.64 2.45 25.49
C ALA A 379 1.14 3.46 26.53
N PRO A 380 2.44 3.83 26.46
CA PRO A 380 3.00 4.86 27.34
C PRO A 380 2.22 6.17 27.27
N GLY A 381 2.23 6.94 28.37
CA GLY A 381 1.43 8.16 28.52
C GLY A 381 1.76 9.29 27.53
N HIS A 382 2.84 9.20 26.77
CA HIS A 382 3.13 10.18 25.72
C HIS A 382 2.39 9.88 24.41
N ILE A 383 1.88 8.66 24.20
CA ILE A 383 1.08 8.33 23.00
C ILE A 383 -0.31 8.95 23.15
N VAL A 384 -0.65 9.84 22.23
CA VAL A 384 -1.93 10.56 22.19
C VAL A 384 -2.89 10.00 21.14
N GLY A 385 -2.44 9.10 20.28
CA GLY A 385 -3.32 8.44 19.31
C GLY A 385 -2.62 7.62 18.24
N VAL A 386 -3.45 6.95 17.46
CA VAL A 386 -3.08 6.22 16.25
C VAL A 386 -4.02 6.65 15.13
N VAL A 387 -3.47 6.92 13.98
CA VAL A 387 -4.21 7.29 12.76
C VAL A 387 -3.96 6.22 11.72
N PHE A 388 -5.01 5.66 11.17
CA PHE A 388 -4.92 4.80 9.99
C PHE A 388 -5.33 5.58 8.76
N SER A 389 -4.50 5.55 7.73
CA SER A 389 -4.79 6.23 6.46
C SER A 389 -4.60 5.29 5.28
N SER A 390 -5.46 5.42 4.29
CA SER A 390 -5.36 4.74 3.01
C SER A 390 -5.53 5.73 1.89
N ARG A 391 -4.72 5.58 0.85
CA ARG A 391 -4.91 6.23 -0.45
C ARG A 391 -5.38 5.15 -1.41
N SER A 392 -6.63 5.15 -1.78
CA SER A 392 -7.07 4.42 -2.96
C SER A 392 -7.98 5.33 -3.74
N GLY A 393 -7.71 5.39 -4.99
CA GLY A 393 -8.56 6.04 -5.95
C GLY A 393 -8.56 7.56 -5.86
N LEU A 394 -9.02 8.12 -6.93
CA LEU A 394 -9.33 9.52 -7.08
C LEU A 394 -10.84 9.62 -7.01
N LEU A 395 -11.32 10.39 -6.09
CA LEU A 395 -12.71 10.80 -6.11
C LEU A 395 -12.81 11.97 -7.10
N PRO A 396 -13.74 11.92 -8.08
CA PRO A 396 -14.07 13.10 -8.87
C PRO A 396 -14.55 14.17 -7.90
N ALA A 397 -13.82 15.27 -7.81
CA ALA A 397 -14.26 16.40 -7.01
C ALA A 397 -15.38 17.15 -7.74
N ILE A 398 -16.24 17.81 -6.97
CA ILE A 398 -17.29 18.68 -7.50
C ILE A 398 -16.64 19.77 -8.36
N HIS A 399 -17.19 20.05 -9.55
CA HIS A 399 -16.71 21.03 -10.56
C HIS A 399 -15.53 20.62 -11.45
N GLY A 400 -15.34 19.34 -11.73
CA GLY A 400 -14.37 18.89 -12.73
C GLY A 400 -12.91 18.93 -12.27
N SER A 401 -12.65 19.21 -11.00
CA SER A 401 -11.37 18.92 -10.37
C SER A 401 -11.35 17.47 -9.86
N THR A 402 -10.16 16.90 -9.78
CA THR A 402 -9.98 15.59 -9.18
C THR A 402 -9.13 15.74 -7.93
N ASP A 403 -9.54 15.14 -6.83
CA ASP A 403 -8.76 15.10 -5.60
C ASP A 403 -8.22 13.67 -5.41
N SER A 404 -7.01 13.53 -4.88
CA SER A 404 -6.53 12.24 -4.42
C SER A 404 -7.28 11.90 -3.13
N GLY A 405 -8.45 11.30 -3.27
CA GLY A 405 -9.26 10.84 -2.16
C GLY A 405 -8.50 9.81 -1.34
N GLY A 406 -8.65 9.89 -0.03
CA GLY A 406 -8.18 8.90 0.91
C GLY A 406 -9.07 8.91 2.12
N VAL A 407 -9.08 7.82 2.86
CA VAL A 407 -9.78 7.71 4.14
C VAL A 407 -8.76 7.77 5.25
N THR A 408 -9.12 8.47 6.32
CA THR A 408 -8.27 8.60 7.50
C THR A 408 -9.13 8.39 8.75
N ASN A 409 -8.81 7.37 9.53
CA ASN A 409 -9.48 7.02 10.76
C ASN A 409 -8.60 7.40 11.95
N PHE A 410 -9.15 8.21 12.86
CA PHE A 410 -8.46 8.71 14.04
C PHE A 410 -8.92 7.96 15.29
N PHE A 411 -7.98 7.42 16.03
CA PHE A 411 -8.18 6.81 17.35
C PHE A 411 -7.34 7.59 18.36
N LEU A 412 -7.99 8.39 19.18
CA LEU A 412 -7.35 9.37 20.07
C LEU A 412 -7.44 8.94 21.52
N LYS A 413 -6.39 9.22 22.28
CA LYS A 413 -6.30 8.99 23.73
C LYS A 413 -6.31 10.34 24.45
N GLU A 414 -7.51 10.95 24.59
CA GLU A 414 -7.67 12.27 25.18
C GLU A 414 -7.32 12.33 26.67
N GLU A 415 -7.35 11.19 27.36
CA GLU A 415 -6.90 11.03 28.74
C GLU A 415 -5.37 10.95 28.91
N SER A 416 -4.61 10.97 27.83
CA SER A 416 -3.14 11.00 27.90
C SER A 416 -2.64 12.24 28.65
N PRO A 417 -1.65 12.14 29.56
CA PRO A 417 -1.07 13.30 30.27
C PRO A 417 -0.48 14.36 29.34
N LEU A 418 -0.11 13.99 28.12
CA LEU A 418 0.43 14.90 27.10
C LEU A 418 -0.59 15.28 26.03
N TRP A 419 -1.87 14.95 26.24
CA TRP A 419 -2.94 15.45 25.38
C TRP A 419 -3.11 16.97 25.53
N HIS A 420 -3.35 17.65 24.41
CA HIS A 420 -3.66 19.07 24.40
C HIS A 420 -4.90 19.34 23.55
N SER A 421 -5.75 20.28 23.96
CA SER A 421 -7.02 20.60 23.26
C SER A 421 -6.82 21.05 21.81
N SER A 422 -5.68 21.68 21.49
CA SER A 422 -5.34 22.06 20.11
C SER A 422 -5.20 20.88 19.15
N PHE A 423 -5.04 19.66 19.65
CA PHE A 423 -4.96 18.46 18.81
C PHE A 423 -6.30 18.10 18.17
N ARG A 424 -7.43 18.45 18.82
CA ARG A 424 -8.77 18.07 18.35
C ARG A 424 -9.08 18.56 16.93
N GLY A 425 -8.73 19.79 16.60
CA GLY A 425 -9.00 20.37 15.29
C GLY A 425 -8.31 19.61 14.16
N PRO A 426 -6.96 19.55 14.15
CA PRO A 426 -6.20 18.85 13.13
C PRO A 426 -6.38 17.33 13.10
N LEU A 427 -6.74 16.71 14.23
CA LEU A 427 -6.92 15.26 14.34
C LEU A 427 -8.39 14.83 14.19
N ARG A 428 -9.14 15.49 13.30
CA ARG A 428 -10.48 15.11 12.88
C ARG A 428 -10.50 14.76 11.40
N ALA A 429 -11.41 13.88 11.01
CA ALA A 429 -11.69 13.65 9.60
C ALA A 429 -12.30 14.90 8.95
N ALA A 430 -11.91 15.22 7.72
CA ALA A 430 -12.37 16.43 7.02
C ALA A 430 -13.89 16.50 6.82
N TRP A 431 -14.59 15.37 6.83
CA TRP A 431 -16.03 15.25 6.67
C TRP A 431 -16.82 15.26 8.01
N MET A 432 -16.12 15.37 9.15
CA MET A 432 -16.72 15.58 10.48
C MET A 432 -16.90 17.09 10.82
N THR A 433 -17.04 17.95 9.85
CA THR A 433 -17.45 19.33 10.11
C THR A 433 -18.93 19.33 10.51
N GLU A 434 -19.20 19.96 11.63
CA GLU A 434 -20.47 20.12 12.35
C GLU A 434 -21.71 20.25 11.49
#